data_003a66891b5f44e60fce2c403ce9fefb
#
_entry.id   003a66891b5f44e60fce2c403ce9fefb
#
_cell.length_a   1.000
_cell.length_b   1.000
_cell.length_c   1.000
_cell.angle_alpha   90.00
_cell.angle_beta   90.00
_cell.angle_gamma   90.00
#
_symmetry.space_group_name_H-M   'P 1'
#
loop_
_entity.id
_entity.type
_entity.pdbx_description
1 polymer ?
#
loop_
_entity_poly.entity_id
_entity_poly.type
_entity_poly.pdbx_seq_one_letter_code
_entity_poly.pdbx_strand_id
1 'polypeptide(L)'
;NTYKAKCFLVSAYPDTMLTIKDEEATLYAEALNDRELFSHLYGEKCDSKEMRAIERFVNWYETIERTPLVITYMNSLQVNGLPALRLARKMQPKDYEKGERTFNEVLLEFLPQCLIIHGNESLKMFRQQYSDIMIDYHQTITKAKDLEEVGPFGELMLTSGHRVLIFACRHMSN
;
A
#
# COMPACT_ATOMS: atom_id res chain seq x y z
N ASN A 1 -0.75 16.52 -1.09
CA ASN A 1 -1.70 16.58 0.03
C ASN A 1 -2.53 15.28 0.05
N THR A 2 -2.26 14.41 1.00
CA THR A 2 -2.87 13.08 1.16
C THR A 2 -4.41 13.14 1.23
N TYR A 3 -4.96 14.20 1.84
CA TYR A 3 -6.42 14.40 1.94
C TYR A 3 -7.13 14.59 0.58
N LYS A 4 -6.39 14.85 -0.48
CA LYS A 4 -6.93 14.96 -1.85
C LYS A 4 -6.78 13.68 -2.65
N ALA A 5 -6.08 12.68 -2.12
CA ALA A 5 -5.89 11.42 -2.82
C ALA A 5 -7.21 10.66 -2.94
N LYS A 6 -7.56 10.31 -4.17
CA LYS A 6 -8.75 9.50 -4.47
C LYS A 6 -8.44 8.01 -4.56
N CYS A 7 -7.19 7.68 -4.80
CA CYS A 7 -6.72 6.33 -5.03
C CYS A 7 -5.51 6.02 -4.15
N PHE A 8 -5.48 4.81 -3.59
CA PHE A 8 -4.36 4.30 -2.82
C PHE A 8 -3.76 3.09 -3.52
N LEU A 9 -2.43 3.06 -3.63
CA LEU A 9 -1.67 1.88 -4.01
C LEU A 9 -1.32 1.12 -2.73
N VAL A 10 -1.80 -0.12 -2.62
CA VAL A 10 -1.73 -0.91 -1.39
C VAL A 10 -0.78 -2.08 -1.58
N SER A 11 0.33 -2.08 -0.87
CA SER A 11 1.27 -3.20 -0.78
C SER A 11 1.09 -3.98 0.54
N ALA A 12 1.70 -5.16 0.65
CA ALA A 12 1.53 -6.02 1.82
C ALA A 12 2.20 -5.42 3.08
N TYR A 13 3.41 -4.96 2.95
CA TYR A 13 4.25 -4.40 4.02
C TYR A 13 5.34 -3.50 3.43
N PRO A 14 5.89 -2.54 4.22
CA PRO A 14 7.02 -1.75 3.79
C PRO A 14 8.30 -2.59 3.78
N ASP A 15 9.10 -2.46 2.73
CA ASP A 15 10.42 -3.10 2.68
C ASP A 15 11.38 -2.40 3.67
N THR A 16 12.15 -3.19 4.43
CA THR A 16 13.05 -2.69 5.48
C THR A 16 14.34 -2.07 4.97
N MET A 17 14.48 -1.86 3.67
CA MET A 17 15.71 -1.27 3.12
C MET A 17 15.97 0.17 3.59
N LEU A 18 15.01 0.80 4.27
CA LEU A 18 15.14 2.10 4.91
C LEU A 18 15.55 1.98 6.37
N THR A 19 16.81 1.71 6.62
CA THR A 19 17.37 1.95 7.95
C THR A 19 17.79 3.42 8.03
N ILE A 20 16.95 4.23 8.68
CA ILE A 20 17.27 5.62 8.99
C ILE A 20 18.10 5.60 10.28
N LYS A 21 19.30 6.14 10.24
CA LYS A 21 20.13 6.32 11.44
C LYS A 21 19.55 7.44 12.29
N ASP A 22 19.72 7.36 13.61
CA ASP A 22 19.20 8.39 14.53
C ASP A 22 19.66 9.81 14.18
N GLU A 23 20.90 9.96 13.70
CA GLU A 23 21.49 11.23 13.24
C GLU A 23 20.81 11.80 11.97
N GLU A 24 20.14 10.95 11.18
CA GLU A 24 19.43 11.32 9.95
C GLU A 24 17.93 11.54 10.18
N ALA A 25 17.41 11.18 11.35
CA ALA A 25 15.97 11.17 11.65
C ALA A 25 15.30 12.53 11.40
N THR A 26 15.96 13.62 11.78
CA THR A 26 15.46 14.99 11.57
C THR A 26 15.32 15.32 10.09
N LEU A 27 16.34 14.99 9.28
CA LEU A 27 16.33 15.23 7.84
C LEU A 27 15.22 14.45 7.15
N TYR A 28 14.99 13.19 7.53
CA TYR A 28 13.90 12.38 7.00
C TYR A 28 12.52 12.88 7.47
N ALA A 29 12.41 13.42 8.67
CA ALA A 29 11.18 14.05 9.15
C ALA A 29 10.85 15.33 8.34
N GLU A 30 11.83 16.14 8.01
CA GLU A 30 11.68 17.31 7.14
C GLU A 30 11.25 16.91 5.73
N ALA A 31 11.85 15.85 5.20
CA ALA A 31 11.54 15.30 3.87
C ALA A 31 10.08 14.84 3.72
N LEU A 32 9.38 14.49 4.80
CA LEU A 32 7.95 14.14 4.73
C LEU A 32 7.08 15.31 4.25
N ASN A 33 7.56 16.55 4.38
CA ASN A 33 6.86 17.74 3.93
C ASN A 33 7.42 18.32 2.62
N ASP A 34 8.53 17.78 2.12
CA ASP A 34 9.21 18.22 0.90
C ASP A 34 9.38 17.03 -0.05
N ARG A 35 8.60 17.04 -1.14
CA ARG A 35 8.58 15.94 -2.11
C ARG A 35 9.91 15.75 -2.83
N GLU A 36 10.63 16.82 -3.15
CA GLU A 36 11.91 16.73 -3.86
C GLU A 36 12.97 16.17 -2.95
N LEU A 37 13.05 16.67 -1.72
CA LEU A 37 13.95 16.15 -0.69
C LEU A 37 13.63 14.68 -0.36
N PHE A 38 12.35 14.33 -0.24
CA PHE A 38 11.90 12.96 -0.03
C PHE A 38 12.37 12.04 -1.16
N SER A 39 12.09 12.40 -2.41
CA SER A 39 12.50 11.60 -3.58
C SER A 39 14.00 11.43 -3.68
N HIS A 40 14.78 12.46 -3.34
CA HIS A 40 16.24 12.40 -3.34
C HIS A 40 16.75 11.42 -2.26
N LEU A 41 16.35 11.60 -1.01
CA LEU A 41 16.81 10.78 0.12
C LEU A 41 16.37 9.30 -0.02
N TYR A 42 15.14 9.08 -0.45
CA TYR A 42 14.62 7.74 -0.68
C TYR A 42 15.23 7.10 -1.92
N GLY A 43 15.44 7.85 -2.99
CA GLY A 43 16.08 7.37 -4.22
C GLY A 43 17.49 6.86 -4.00
N GLU A 44 18.25 7.49 -3.11
CA GLU A 44 19.61 7.04 -2.77
C GLU A 44 19.62 5.74 -1.94
N LYS A 45 18.63 5.55 -1.05
CA LYS A 45 18.59 4.39 -0.14
C LYS A 45 17.72 3.23 -0.65
N CYS A 46 16.77 3.50 -1.52
CA CYS A 46 15.77 2.53 -2.00
C CYS A 46 15.87 2.26 -3.50
N ASP A 47 17.06 2.15 -4.06
CA ASP A 47 17.26 1.88 -5.48
C ASP A 47 16.94 0.40 -5.83
N SER A 48 15.67 0.00 -5.61
CA SER A 48 15.16 -1.29 -6.07
C SER A 48 14.38 -1.15 -7.38
N LYS A 49 14.32 -2.24 -8.17
CA LYS A 49 13.49 -2.28 -9.39
C LYS A 49 12.03 -1.96 -9.09
N GLU A 50 11.54 -2.43 -7.94
CA GLU A 50 10.18 -2.20 -7.48
C GLU A 50 9.92 -0.72 -7.21
N MET A 51 10.77 -0.07 -6.42
CA MET A 51 10.61 1.35 -6.11
C MET A 51 10.65 2.22 -7.36
N ARG A 52 11.57 1.98 -8.28
CA ARG A 52 11.60 2.69 -9.57
C ARG A 52 10.35 2.48 -10.42
N ALA A 53 9.75 1.28 -10.36
CA ALA A 53 8.52 1.00 -11.07
C ALA A 53 7.31 1.68 -10.40
N ILE A 54 7.26 1.67 -9.07
CA ILE A 54 6.24 2.38 -8.27
C ILE A 54 6.31 3.88 -8.54
N GLU A 55 7.49 4.49 -8.49
CA GLU A 55 7.67 5.91 -8.78
C GLU A 55 7.19 6.29 -10.19
N ARG A 56 7.53 5.47 -11.20
CA ARG A 56 7.05 5.68 -12.58
C ARG A 56 5.54 5.59 -12.66
N PHE A 57 4.94 4.63 -11.97
CA PHE A 57 3.49 4.47 -11.93
C PHE A 57 2.82 5.65 -11.23
N VAL A 58 3.35 6.09 -10.08
CA VAL A 58 2.84 7.26 -9.35
C VAL A 58 2.90 8.51 -10.24
N ASN A 59 4.04 8.78 -10.86
CA ASN A 59 4.22 9.94 -11.73
C ASN A 59 3.26 9.89 -12.94
N TRP A 60 3.08 8.73 -13.55
CA TRP A 60 2.13 8.54 -14.64
C TRP A 60 0.70 8.79 -14.18
N TYR A 61 0.28 8.19 -13.05
CA TYR A 61 -1.06 8.36 -12.48
C TYR A 61 -1.35 9.83 -12.17
N GLU A 62 -0.46 10.49 -11.43
CA GLU A 62 -0.63 11.88 -11.03
C GLU A 62 -0.65 12.85 -12.22
N THR A 63 0.05 12.51 -13.31
CA THR A 63 0.02 13.29 -14.56
C THR A 63 -1.34 13.20 -15.25
N ILE A 64 -1.95 12.02 -15.27
CA ILE A 64 -3.24 11.78 -15.94
C ILE A 64 -4.41 12.24 -15.09
N GLU A 65 -4.47 11.77 -13.82
CA GLU A 65 -5.60 12.01 -12.93
C GLU A 65 -5.55 13.37 -12.24
N ARG A 66 -4.39 14.04 -12.26
CA ARG A 66 -4.12 15.33 -11.59
C ARG A 66 -4.47 15.32 -10.10
N THR A 67 -4.42 14.15 -9.49
CA THR A 67 -4.60 13.91 -8.05
C THR A 67 -3.46 13.06 -7.52
N PRO A 68 -3.04 13.25 -6.27
CA PRO A 68 -1.97 12.42 -5.70
C PRO A 68 -2.41 10.96 -5.59
N LEU A 69 -1.47 10.05 -5.79
CA LEU A 69 -1.58 8.63 -5.46
C LEU A 69 -0.87 8.39 -4.13
N VAL A 70 -1.57 7.81 -3.16
CA VAL A 70 -0.99 7.48 -1.86
C VAL A 70 -0.52 6.03 -1.86
N ILE A 71 0.71 5.80 -1.45
CA ILE A 71 1.24 4.46 -1.20
C ILE A 71 0.95 4.11 0.26
N THR A 72 0.36 2.97 0.50
CA THR A 72 0.07 2.45 1.84
C THR A 72 0.29 0.95 1.92
N TYR A 73 0.21 0.38 3.13
CA TYR A 73 0.55 -1.01 3.38
C TYR A 73 -0.54 -1.70 4.20
N MET A 74 -0.85 -2.96 3.86
CA MET A 74 -1.79 -3.80 4.62
C MET A 74 -1.35 -3.98 6.08
N ASN A 75 -0.04 -4.01 6.29
CA ASN A 75 0.57 -4.00 7.62
C ASN A 75 1.75 -3.03 7.60
N SER A 76 1.74 -2.03 8.47
CA SER A 76 2.77 -1.00 8.54
C SER A 76 4.06 -1.46 9.25
N LEU A 77 4.09 -2.70 9.77
CA LEU A 77 5.27 -3.24 10.43
C LEU A 77 6.42 -3.40 9.42
N GLN A 78 7.53 -2.74 9.68
CA GLN A 78 8.74 -2.89 8.87
C GLN A 78 9.37 -4.26 9.10
N VAL A 79 9.48 -5.05 8.05
CA VAL A 79 10.04 -6.39 8.10
C VAL A 79 10.86 -6.70 6.85
N ASN A 80 11.84 -7.56 6.99
CA ASN A 80 12.65 -8.02 5.86
C ASN A 80 11.99 -9.23 5.19
N GLY A 81 10.99 -8.95 4.37
CA GLY A 81 10.30 -9.95 3.58
C GLY A 81 9.14 -10.67 4.29
N LEU A 82 8.37 -11.40 3.51
CA LEU A 82 7.17 -12.11 3.96
C LEU A 82 7.43 -13.16 5.07
N PRO A 83 8.53 -13.93 5.06
CA PRO A 83 8.82 -14.84 6.16
C PRO A 83 8.95 -14.13 7.51
N ALA A 84 9.58 -12.93 7.51
CA ALA A 84 9.73 -12.12 8.72
C ALA A 84 8.38 -11.56 9.18
N LEU A 85 7.50 -11.15 8.27
CA LEU A 85 6.14 -10.72 8.61
C LEU A 85 5.32 -11.85 9.25
N ARG A 86 5.41 -13.06 8.71
CA ARG A 86 4.75 -14.24 9.27
C ARG A 86 5.29 -14.62 10.64
N LEU A 87 6.61 -14.47 10.85
CA LEU A 87 7.24 -14.69 12.14
C LEU A 87 6.80 -13.62 13.16
N ALA A 88 6.76 -12.34 12.76
CA ALA A 88 6.30 -11.25 13.61
C ALA A 88 4.86 -11.46 14.11
N ARG A 89 3.96 -11.98 13.26
CA ARG A 89 2.59 -12.35 13.67
C ARG A 89 2.57 -13.33 14.84
N LYS A 90 3.54 -14.26 14.90
CA LYS A 90 3.63 -15.26 15.98
C LYS A 90 4.36 -14.73 17.21
N MET A 91 5.46 -14.02 16.99
CA MET A 91 6.39 -13.64 18.06
C MET A 91 6.08 -12.27 18.66
N GLN A 92 5.45 -11.38 17.88
CA GLN A 92 5.14 -10.00 18.24
C GLN A 92 3.70 -9.65 17.84
N PRO A 93 2.69 -10.38 18.34
CA PRO A 93 1.29 -10.23 17.88
C PRO A 93 0.75 -8.81 18.09
N LYS A 94 1.14 -8.13 19.16
CA LYS A 94 0.69 -6.75 19.43
C LYS A 94 1.19 -5.74 18.39
N ASP A 95 2.45 -5.86 17.97
CA ASP A 95 3.02 -4.98 16.96
C ASP A 95 2.43 -5.29 15.57
N TYR A 96 2.21 -6.58 15.30
CA TYR A 96 1.55 -7.03 14.08
C TYR A 96 0.12 -6.47 13.99
N GLU A 97 -0.70 -6.60 15.04
CA GLU A 97 -2.05 -6.07 15.12
C GLU A 97 -2.09 -4.54 15.03
N LYS A 98 -1.11 -3.86 15.63
CA LYS A 98 -0.94 -2.40 15.48
C LYS A 98 -0.69 -2.02 14.03
N GLY A 99 0.17 -2.77 13.33
CA GLY A 99 0.45 -2.55 11.92
C GLY A 99 -0.78 -2.70 11.01
N GLU A 100 -1.62 -3.71 11.25
CA GLU A 100 -2.90 -3.89 10.53
C GLU A 100 -3.90 -2.77 10.85
N ARG A 101 -3.98 -2.34 12.10
CA ARG A 101 -4.88 -1.27 12.54
C ARG A 101 -4.56 0.05 11.84
N THR A 102 -3.29 0.36 11.63
CA THR A 102 -2.86 1.58 10.91
C THR A 102 -3.50 1.67 9.53
N PHE A 103 -3.58 0.58 8.79
CA PHE A 103 -4.23 0.58 7.48
C PHE A 103 -5.73 0.89 7.57
N ASN A 104 -6.43 0.29 8.54
CA ASN A 104 -7.85 0.57 8.77
C ASN A 104 -8.09 2.04 9.15
N GLU A 105 -7.24 2.61 10.00
CA GLU A 105 -7.30 4.02 10.37
C GLU A 105 -7.11 4.92 9.16
N VAL A 106 -6.15 4.62 8.30
CA VAL A 106 -5.91 5.36 7.05
C VAL A 106 -7.12 5.29 6.12
N LEU A 107 -7.74 4.11 5.94
CA LEU A 107 -8.94 3.98 5.11
C LEU A 107 -10.11 4.80 5.64
N LEU A 108 -10.34 4.80 6.95
CA LEU A 108 -11.46 5.50 7.58
C LEU A 108 -11.24 7.02 7.63
N GLU A 109 -10.00 7.46 7.76
CA GLU A 109 -9.65 8.88 7.80
C GLU A 109 -9.73 9.54 6.41
N PHE A 110 -9.17 8.87 5.39
CA PHE A 110 -9.03 9.46 4.06
C PHE A 110 -10.14 9.11 3.08
N LEU A 111 -10.92 8.06 3.33
CA LEU A 111 -12.05 7.62 2.52
C LEU A 111 -11.74 7.60 1.01
N PRO A 112 -10.77 6.82 0.53
CA PRO A 112 -10.42 6.77 -0.88
C PRO A 112 -11.57 6.26 -1.72
N GLN A 113 -11.64 6.67 -3.00
CA GLN A 113 -12.63 6.16 -3.95
C GLN A 113 -12.24 4.81 -4.51
N CYS A 114 -10.93 4.54 -4.61
CA CYS A 114 -10.41 3.27 -5.08
C CYS A 114 -9.12 2.85 -4.38
N LEU A 115 -8.90 1.53 -4.37
CA LEU A 115 -7.66 0.89 -3.95
C LEU A 115 -7.10 0.11 -5.13
N ILE A 116 -5.79 0.16 -5.33
CA ILE A 116 -5.06 -0.72 -6.24
C ILE A 116 -4.21 -1.66 -5.39
N ILE A 117 -4.59 -2.91 -5.33
CA ILE A 117 -3.90 -3.94 -4.55
C ILE A 117 -2.70 -4.46 -5.34
N HIS A 118 -1.50 -4.22 -4.83
CA HIS A 118 -0.25 -4.47 -5.50
C HIS A 118 0.35 -5.84 -5.13
N GLY A 119 0.27 -6.78 -6.07
CA GLY A 119 0.86 -8.12 -5.94
C GLY A 119 -0.01 -9.16 -5.24
N ASN A 120 0.38 -10.43 -5.38
CA ASN A 120 -0.42 -11.57 -4.90
C ASN A 120 -0.55 -11.64 -3.37
N GLU A 121 0.50 -11.28 -2.63
CA GLU A 121 0.45 -11.32 -1.16
C GLU A 121 -0.50 -10.27 -0.61
N SER A 122 -0.45 -9.05 -1.14
CA SER A 122 -1.40 -7.99 -0.77
C SER A 122 -2.83 -8.39 -1.07
N LEU A 123 -3.07 -8.98 -2.25
CA LEU A 123 -4.38 -9.49 -2.65
C LEU A 123 -4.90 -10.54 -1.67
N LYS A 124 -4.05 -11.50 -1.29
CA LYS A 124 -4.41 -12.55 -0.34
C LYS A 124 -4.72 -11.97 1.04
N MET A 125 -3.85 -11.09 1.55
CA MET A 125 -4.05 -10.43 2.85
C MET A 125 -5.33 -9.60 2.83
N PHE A 126 -5.56 -8.83 1.78
CA PHE A 126 -6.74 -7.99 1.63
C PHE A 126 -8.03 -8.81 1.66
N ARG A 127 -8.13 -9.86 0.86
CA ARG A 127 -9.29 -10.75 0.84
C ARG A 127 -9.56 -11.41 2.19
N GLN A 128 -8.51 -11.81 2.91
CA GLN A 128 -8.65 -12.40 4.24
C GLN A 128 -9.13 -11.39 5.28
N GLN A 129 -8.58 -10.18 5.25
CA GLN A 129 -8.88 -9.14 6.25
C GLN A 129 -10.28 -8.54 6.07
N TYR A 130 -10.74 -8.43 4.83
CA TYR A 130 -11.99 -7.74 4.48
C TYR A 130 -13.10 -8.67 3.98
N SER A 131 -12.98 -9.98 4.17
CA SER A 131 -13.96 -10.98 3.70
C SER A 131 -15.40 -10.66 4.06
N ASP A 132 -15.61 -10.06 5.24
CA ASP A 132 -16.95 -9.84 5.79
C ASP A 132 -17.66 -8.59 5.26
N ILE A 133 -16.90 -7.63 4.71
CA ILE A 133 -17.41 -6.34 4.24
C ILE A 133 -17.07 -6.05 2.77
N MET A 134 -16.47 -7.03 2.10
CA MET A 134 -16.07 -6.94 0.69
C MET A 134 -17.01 -7.75 -0.18
N ILE A 135 -17.45 -7.18 -1.30
CA ILE A 135 -18.07 -7.92 -2.40
C ILE A 135 -16.97 -8.22 -3.41
N ASP A 136 -16.63 -9.49 -3.58
CA ASP A 136 -15.61 -9.94 -4.53
C ASP A 136 -16.33 -10.59 -5.74
N TYR A 137 -16.26 -9.93 -6.90
CA TYR A 137 -16.88 -10.39 -8.14
C TYR A 137 -16.07 -11.47 -8.86
N HIS A 138 -14.81 -11.66 -8.46
CA HIS A 138 -13.85 -12.54 -9.13
C HIS A 138 -13.10 -13.44 -8.15
N GLN A 139 -13.82 -14.06 -7.21
CA GLN A 139 -13.26 -14.89 -6.13
C GLN A 139 -12.37 -16.05 -6.63
N THR A 140 -12.67 -16.57 -7.83
CA THR A 140 -11.92 -17.68 -8.43
C THR A 140 -10.55 -17.28 -8.99
N ILE A 141 -10.34 -15.98 -9.26
CA ILE A 141 -9.09 -15.46 -9.77
C ILE A 141 -8.17 -15.16 -8.58
N THR A 142 -7.11 -15.94 -8.43
CA THR A 142 -6.19 -15.85 -7.28
C THR A 142 -4.92 -15.04 -7.53
N LYS A 143 -4.62 -14.73 -8.79
CA LYS A 143 -3.42 -13.98 -9.14
C LYS A 143 -3.76 -12.54 -9.49
N ALA A 144 -3.07 -11.61 -8.87
CA ALA A 144 -3.26 -10.17 -9.09
C ALA A 144 -3.11 -9.76 -10.57
N LYS A 145 -2.14 -10.35 -11.28
CA LYS A 145 -1.94 -10.09 -12.72
C LYS A 145 -3.17 -10.44 -13.59
N ASP A 146 -3.92 -11.47 -13.20
CA ASP A 146 -5.07 -11.93 -13.99
C ASP A 146 -6.30 -11.05 -13.72
N LEU A 147 -6.27 -10.23 -12.66
CA LEU A 147 -7.27 -9.24 -12.32
C LEU A 147 -7.04 -7.88 -13.00
N GLU A 148 -5.85 -7.62 -13.55
CA GLU A 148 -5.55 -6.35 -14.24
C GLU A 148 -6.50 -6.06 -15.40
N GLU A 149 -6.94 -7.10 -16.10
CA GLU A 149 -7.75 -6.97 -17.32
C GLU A 149 -9.27 -6.90 -17.03
N VAL A 150 -9.69 -7.23 -15.80
CA VAL A 150 -11.13 -7.26 -15.47
C VAL A 150 -11.65 -5.94 -14.91
N GLY A 151 -10.77 -4.96 -14.66
CA GLY A 151 -11.14 -3.70 -14.02
C GLY A 151 -11.32 -3.85 -12.50
N PRO A 152 -12.30 -3.19 -11.87
CA PRO A 152 -12.54 -3.40 -10.45
C PRO A 152 -13.02 -4.83 -10.20
N PHE A 153 -12.26 -5.58 -9.41
CA PHE A 153 -12.60 -6.96 -9.08
C PHE A 153 -13.53 -7.09 -7.85
N GLY A 154 -13.75 -6.00 -7.14
CA GLY A 154 -14.61 -5.98 -5.98
C GLY A 154 -14.89 -4.58 -5.46
N GLU A 155 -15.67 -4.54 -4.40
CA GLU A 155 -16.07 -3.34 -3.68
C GLU A 155 -15.96 -3.55 -2.19
N LEU A 156 -15.52 -2.54 -1.49
CA LEU A 156 -15.49 -2.49 -0.03
C LEU A 156 -16.51 -1.46 0.45
N MET A 157 -17.38 -1.85 1.37
CA MET A 157 -18.32 -0.94 2.02
C MET A 157 -17.82 -0.62 3.42
N LEU A 158 -17.37 0.62 3.62
CA LEU A 158 -16.94 1.08 4.93
C LEU A 158 -18.15 1.40 5.84
N THR A 159 -17.93 1.41 7.15
CA THR A 159 -18.97 1.65 8.17
C THR A 159 -19.71 2.99 8.00
N SER A 160 -19.07 3.97 7.36
CA SER A 160 -19.67 5.26 6.99
C SER A 160 -20.66 5.18 5.81
N GLY A 161 -20.82 4.00 5.18
CA GLY A 161 -21.55 3.84 3.92
C GLY A 161 -20.72 4.27 2.69
N HIS A 162 -19.45 4.63 2.88
CA HIS A 162 -18.56 4.97 1.78
C HIS A 162 -18.14 3.73 1.01
N ARG A 163 -18.33 3.76 -0.32
CA ARG A 163 -18.02 2.68 -1.23
C ARG A 163 -16.65 2.87 -1.85
N VAL A 164 -15.81 1.85 -1.80
CA VAL A 164 -14.46 1.86 -2.35
C VAL A 164 -14.34 0.80 -3.42
N LEU A 165 -13.95 1.19 -4.65
CA LEU A 165 -13.68 0.25 -5.73
C LEU A 165 -12.30 -0.39 -5.55
N ILE A 166 -12.18 -1.69 -5.84
CA ILE A 166 -10.94 -2.43 -5.61
C ILE A 166 -10.43 -2.98 -6.93
N PHE A 167 -9.22 -2.56 -7.28
CA PHE A 167 -8.45 -3.04 -8.41
C PHE A 167 -7.26 -3.86 -7.91
N ALA A 168 -6.68 -4.68 -8.78
CA ALA A 168 -5.43 -5.36 -8.49
C ALA A 168 -4.45 -5.21 -9.66
N CYS A 169 -3.16 -5.21 -9.34
CA CYS A 169 -2.10 -5.25 -10.32
C CYS A 169 -0.99 -6.22 -9.90
N ARG A 170 -0.22 -6.69 -10.91
CA ARG A 170 0.96 -7.52 -10.64
C ARG A 170 1.96 -6.79 -9.76
N HIS A 171 2.86 -7.54 -9.15
CA HIS A 171 3.99 -6.96 -8.43
C HIS A 171 4.92 -6.23 -9.41
N MET A 172 5.23 -4.97 -9.13
CA MET A 172 5.93 -4.09 -10.10
C MET A 172 7.43 -4.40 -10.24
N SER A 173 7.98 -5.33 -9.45
CA SER A 173 9.35 -5.83 -9.65
C SER A 173 9.50 -6.88 -10.75
N ASN A 174 8.39 -7.38 -11.31
CA ASN A 174 8.36 -8.43 -12.31
C ASN A 174 8.23 -7.89 -13.74
#